data_cb56a68fcfdb3c0d0def61d6e7792035
#
_entry.id   cb56a68fcfdb3c0d0def61d6e7792035
#
_cell.length_a   1.000
_cell.length_b   1.000
_cell.length_c   1.000
_cell.angle_alpha   90.00
_cell.angle_beta   90.00
_cell.angle_gamma   90.00
#
_symmetry.space_group_name_H-M   'P 1'
#
loop_
_entity.id
_entity.type
_entity.pdbx_description
1 polymer ?
#
loop_
_entity_poly.entity_id
_entity_poly.type
_entity_poly.pdbx_seq_one_letter_code
_entity_poly.pdbx_strand_id
1 'polypeptide(L)'
;MAIWESTQHTIGDILDWRSTKRLTLNPDFQRREVWSPAAKIMLIDSILKDIPLPKFFVTREVSGNSTFRKVIDGQQRLRAIFEFIDGEFKLKSPPCEDIFNNKKFSDLNKLAQDKIINYRIDINEITNAADEEVRSIYNRVNKYVVQLNKQELRKADFPGRFLDICEQLALDERLDSFNIFTVANRRRMGDVEFVSELLALMLGNKPLDKKEELDFFYENYSMWDEDNLNTTIKEFNQVIDDCLNIFPGECLNSDSYALLVLTHDPESLEHISKTRFRQKADFYSLFGAIRKLHQQGGYLAGKDLRPLRTDLLLLDREIEPSSTYPILSEYAIRCVSDANSASSRRWRIDFLENILRGTYLNSITYDGGSIFSSILYCQEYLQDYGFCPPSKVTCPISEREFTPSQDNSVIGWSQGTDTLQMSNSYFILRDSLQDDTKYNWKIIYPPSDRLEDENYHQTQKC
;
A
#
# COMPACT_ATOMS: atom_id res chain seq x y z
N MET A 1 9.60 34.91 33.25
CA MET A 1 10.12 34.72 31.89
C MET A 1 11.08 33.54 31.92
N ALA A 2 10.84 32.50 31.16
CA ALA A 2 11.71 31.33 31.12
C ALA A 2 13.11 31.69 30.64
N ILE A 3 14.13 31.20 31.34
CA ILE A 3 15.53 31.37 30.97
C ILE A 3 16.03 30.04 30.39
N TRP A 4 16.72 30.13 29.26
CA TRP A 4 17.27 28.99 28.54
C TRP A 4 18.78 28.96 28.65
N GLU A 5 19.30 27.80 29.01
CA GLU A 5 20.75 27.56 29.06
C GLU A 5 21.05 26.23 28.35
N SER A 6 22.04 26.22 27.45
CA SER A 6 22.51 24.99 26.81
C SER A 6 23.77 24.51 27.54
N THR A 7 23.69 23.32 28.09
CA THR A 7 24.77 22.71 28.90
C THR A 7 25.16 21.37 28.32
N GLN A 8 26.39 20.93 28.61
CA GLN A 8 26.89 19.61 28.22
C GLN A 8 27.17 18.78 29.46
N HIS A 9 26.64 17.55 29.49
CA HIS A 9 26.84 16.61 30.60
C HIS A 9 27.20 15.24 30.09
N THR A 10 27.90 14.45 30.85
CA THR A 10 28.16 13.06 30.53
C THR A 10 27.00 12.17 30.93
N ILE A 11 26.90 10.97 30.33
CA ILE A 11 25.94 9.97 30.81
C ILE A 11 26.19 9.64 32.29
N GLY A 12 27.46 9.65 32.74
CA GLY A 12 27.81 9.49 34.14
C GLY A 12 27.16 10.53 35.04
N ASP A 13 27.17 11.83 34.65
CA ASP A 13 26.49 12.89 35.41
C ASP A 13 24.98 12.64 35.50
N ILE A 14 24.37 12.19 34.39
CA ILE A 14 22.94 11.90 34.37
C ILE A 14 22.58 10.71 35.27
N LEU A 15 23.45 9.69 35.34
CA LEU A 15 23.31 8.57 36.27
C LEU A 15 23.40 9.00 37.71
N ASP A 16 24.32 9.95 38.04
CA ASP A 16 24.41 10.54 39.39
C ASP A 16 23.12 11.28 39.75
N TRP A 17 22.56 12.08 38.82
CA TRP A 17 21.29 12.75 39.08
C TRP A 17 20.14 11.74 39.28
N ARG A 18 20.13 10.63 38.55
CA ARG A 18 19.16 9.53 38.73
C ARG A 18 19.30 8.86 40.10
N SER A 19 20.52 8.50 40.47
CA SER A 19 20.82 7.80 41.74
C SER A 19 20.49 8.66 42.97
N THR A 20 20.73 9.96 42.88
CA THR A 20 20.43 10.95 43.92
C THR A 20 18.99 11.49 43.86
N LYS A 21 18.12 10.91 42.99
CA LYS A 21 16.73 11.33 42.78
C LYS A 21 16.58 12.81 42.38
N ARG A 22 17.58 13.37 41.76
CA ARG A 22 17.57 14.74 41.22
C ARG A 22 17.14 14.83 39.77
N LEU A 23 16.86 13.69 39.13
CA LEU A 23 16.31 13.57 37.79
C LEU A 23 14.98 12.85 37.85
N THR A 24 13.93 13.44 37.23
CA THR A 24 12.61 12.85 37.12
C THR A 24 12.23 12.73 35.65
N LEU A 25 11.86 11.52 35.25
CA LEU A 25 11.20 11.27 33.96
C LEU A 25 9.70 11.51 34.16
N ASN A 26 9.14 12.53 33.48
CA ASN A 26 7.76 12.96 33.71
C ASN A 26 6.75 12.07 32.99
N PRO A 27 5.86 11.35 33.71
CA PRO A 27 4.82 10.51 33.08
C PRO A 27 3.76 11.33 32.32
N ASP A 28 3.51 12.60 32.68
CA ASP A 28 2.48 13.45 32.06
C ASP A 28 2.76 13.82 30.61
N PHE A 29 4.03 13.73 30.18
CA PHE A 29 4.48 13.96 28.81
C PHE A 29 4.81 12.67 28.06
N GLN A 30 4.38 11.51 28.57
CA GLN A 30 4.73 10.23 28.00
C GLN A 30 3.73 9.84 26.91
N ARG A 31 4.22 9.66 25.67
CA ARG A 31 3.46 8.89 24.67
C ARG A 31 3.39 7.42 25.11
N ARG A 32 2.25 6.75 24.86
CA ARG A 32 2.09 5.31 25.16
C ARG A 32 3.02 4.41 24.35
N GLU A 33 3.66 4.93 23.31
CA GLU A 33 4.58 4.17 22.47
C GLU A 33 5.92 3.96 23.20
N VAL A 34 6.19 2.72 23.52
CA VAL A 34 7.49 2.26 24.01
C VAL A 34 8.40 2.04 22.80
N TRP A 35 9.64 2.54 22.87
CA TRP A 35 10.62 2.28 21.82
C TRP A 35 10.79 0.80 21.53
N SER A 36 10.85 0.43 20.24
CA SER A 36 11.14 -0.94 19.85
C SER A 36 12.53 -1.37 20.34
N PRO A 37 12.75 -2.67 20.56
CA PRO A 37 14.08 -3.19 20.92
C PRO A 37 15.18 -2.74 19.94
N ALA A 38 14.86 -2.71 18.63
CA ALA A 38 15.80 -2.25 17.61
C ALA A 38 16.20 -0.78 17.79
N ALA A 39 15.26 0.11 18.09
CA ALA A 39 15.55 1.53 18.32
C ALA A 39 16.44 1.76 19.54
N LYS A 40 16.25 0.96 20.60
CA LYS A 40 17.12 1.02 21.81
C LYS A 40 18.55 0.59 21.49
N ILE A 41 18.70 -0.50 20.72
CA ILE A 41 20.02 -1.00 20.29
C ILE A 41 20.72 0.02 19.41
N MET A 42 20.00 0.62 18.45
CA MET A 42 20.55 1.63 17.53
C MET A 42 21.01 2.89 18.26
N LEU A 43 20.33 3.29 19.35
CA LEU A 43 20.78 4.40 20.21
C LEU A 43 22.13 4.08 20.88
N ILE A 44 22.28 2.89 21.45
CA ILE A 44 23.52 2.49 22.11
C ILE A 44 24.67 2.33 21.09
N ASP A 45 24.37 1.82 19.89
CA ASP A 45 25.34 1.77 18.78
C ASP A 45 25.81 3.17 18.38
N SER A 46 24.90 4.14 18.30
CA SER A 46 25.23 5.55 18.02
C SER A 46 26.18 6.14 19.10
N ILE A 47 25.92 5.83 20.36
CA ILE A 47 26.80 6.25 21.48
C ILE A 47 28.17 5.58 21.36
N LEU A 48 28.23 4.31 21.06
CA LEU A 48 29.49 3.56 20.86
C LEU A 48 30.30 4.08 19.66
N LYS A 49 29.63 4.61 18.63
CA LYS A 49 30.24 5.24 17.45
C LYS A 49 30.52 6.73 17.62
N ASP A 50 30.20 7.29 18.77
CA ASP A 50 30.35 8.71 19.08
C ASP A 50 29.55 9.64 18.16
N ILE A 51 28.40 9.14 17.66
CA ILE A 51 27.48 9.89 16.80
C ILE A 51 26.66 10.84 17.67
N PRO A 52 26.58 12.16 17.36
CA PRO A 52 25.84 13.13 18.16
C PRO A 52 24.36 12.79 18.29
N LEU A 53 23.84 12.81 19.50
CA LEU A 53 22.40 12.63 19.75
C LEU A 53 21.68 13.99 19.70
N PRO A 54 20.38 13.99 19.30
CA PRO A 54 19.54 15.18 19.40
C PRO A 54 19.49 15.70 20.83
N LYS A 55 19.48 17.04 21.01
CA LYS A 55 19.44 17.68 22.31
C LYS A 55 18.28 17.19 23.18
N PHE A 56 18.53 17.18 24.48
CA PHE A 56 17.53 16.89 25.50
C PHE A 56 16.96 18.19 26.05
N PHE A 57 15.73 18.18 26.49
CA PHE A 57 15.07 19.32 27.10
C PHE A 57 14.67 18.99 28.55
N VAL A 58 15.09 19.78 29.52
CA VAL A 58 14.75 19.57 30.93
C VAL A 58 14.31 20.88 31.56
N THR A 59 13.38 20.82 32.52
CA THR A 59 13.20 21.93 33.46
C THR A 59 14.21 21.80 34.59
N ARG A 60 14.68 22.92 35.08
CA ARG A 60 15.59 23.00 36.20
C ARG A 60 14.98 23.82 37.35
N GLU A 61 14.87 23.20 38.50
CA GLU A 61 14.40 23.83 39.74
C GLU A 61 15.45 23.74 40.79
N VAL A 62 15.68 24.84 41.51
CA VAL A 62 16.61 24.89 42.64
C VAL A 62 15.81 24.92 43.94
N SER A 63 16.01 23.93 44.80
CA SER A 63 15.39 23.87 46.13
C SER A 63 16.47 23.65 47.19
N GLY A 64 16.70 24.68 48.01
CA GLY A 64 17.84 24.74 48.96
C GLY A 64 19.17 24.61 48.23
N ASN A 65 20.00 23.68 48.63
CA ASN A 65 21.32 23.42 48.02
C ASN A 65 21.29 22.38 46.91
N SER A 66 20.10 21.94 46.47
CA SER A 66 19.93 20.88 45.48
C SER A 66 19.23 21.38 44.21
N THR A 67 19.69 20.88 43.07
CA THR A 67 19.10 21.16 41.76
C THR A 67 18.37 19.94 41.29
N PHE A 68 17.09 20.09 41.02
CA PHE A 68 16.20 19.04 40.47
C PHE A 68 15.94 19.28 38.99
N ARG A 69 15.87 18.20 38.21
CA ARG A 69 15.64 18.25 36.77
C ARG A 69 14.49 17.34 36.41
N LYS A 70 13.54 17.87 35.62
CA LYS A 70 12.43 17.12 35.09
C LYS A 70 12.54 17.06 33.56
N VAL A 71 12.60 15.86 32.99
CA VAL A 71 12.81 15.69 31.55
C VAL A 71 11.53 16.03 30.80
N ILE A 72 11.62 16.93 29.83
CA ILE A 72 10.54 17.33 28.92
C ILE A 72 10.62 16.50 27.62
N ASP A 73 11.77 16.52 26.94
CA ASP A 73 12.04 15.71 25.76
C ASP A 73 13.31 14.89 25.92
N GLY A 74 13.32 13.71 25.27
CA GLY A 74 14.42 12.72 25.38
C GLY A 74 14.18 11.64 26.41
N GLN A 75 12.99 11.56 27.03
CA GLN A 75 12.67 10.55 28.06
C GLN A 75 12.93 9.13 27.59
N GLN A 76 12.48 8.76 26.35
CA GLN A 76 12.66 7.41 25.80
C GLN A 76 14.15 7.10 25.57
N ARG A 77 14.93 8.10 25.14
CA ARG A 77 16.38 7.97 24.96
C ARG A 77 17.08 7.73 26.30
N LEU A 78 16.78 8.53 27.32
CA LEU A 78 17.35 8.34 28.67
C LEU A 78 16.92 6.99 29.26
N ARG A 79 15.66 6.61 29.10
CA ARG A 79 15.18 5.31 29.56
C ARG A 79 15.97 4.16 28.91
N ALA A 80 16.16 4.18 27.58
CA ALA A 80 16.91 3.15 26.87
C ALA A 80 18.38 3.10 27.34
N ILE A 81 19.01 4.23 27.59
CA ILE A 81 20.37 4.28 28.16
C ILE A 81 20.39 3.65 29.55
N PHE A 82 19.44 3.97 30.41
CA PHE A 82 19.34 3.41 31.76
C PHE A 82 19.11 1.89 31.73
N GLU A 83 18.13 1.45 30.95
CA GLU A 83 17.82 0.03 30.79
C GLU A 83 19.01 -0.78 30.30
N PHE A 84 19.83 -0.22 29.39
CA PHE A 84 21.05 -0.88 28.94
C PHE A 84 22.09 -1.00 30.04
N ILE A 85 22.34 0.10 30.77
CA ILE A 85 23.32 0.14 31.86
C ILE A 85 22.88 -0.77 33.02
N ASP A 86 21.58 -0.82 33.32
CA ASP A 86 20.97 -1.70 34.30
C ASP A 86 20.98 -3.19 33.82
N GLY A 87 21.36 -3.46 32.56
CA GLY A 87 21.47 -4.79 32.00
C GLY A 87 20.14 -5.45 31.58
N GLU A 88 19.11 -4.64 31.30
CA GLU A 88 17.78 -5.15 30.93
C GLU A 88 17.72 -5.70 29.50
N PHE A 89 18.61 -5.28 28.60
CA PHE A 89 18.70 -5.83 27.25
C PHE A 89 20.14 -6.02 26.78
N LYS A 90 20.29 -6.72 25.65
CA LYS A 90 21.55 -7.02 25.00
C LYS A 90 21.65 -6.37 23.64
N LEU A 91 22.87 -6.03 23.22
CA LEU A 91 23.15 -5.55 21.87
C LEU A 91 22.99 -6.70 20.86
N LYS A 92 22.71 -6.36 19.61
CA LYS A 92 22.62 -7.29 18.46
C LYS A 92 23.43 -6.75 17.29
N SER A 93 24.02 -7.65 16.52
CA SER A 93 24.63 -7.34 15.23
C SER A 93 23.68 -7.83 14.11
N PRO A 94 23.44 -7.05 13.04
CA PRO A 94 23.50 -5.59 13.03
C PRO A 94 22.44 -4.94 13.91
N PRO A 95 22.52 -3.65 14.30
CA PRO A 95 23.41 -2.61 13.75
C PRO A 95 24.77 -2.48 14.44
N CYS A 96 24.95 -3.11 15.62
CA CYS A 96 26.22 -3.04 16.32
C CYS A 96 27.29 -3.90 15.64
N GLU A 97 28.55 -3.58 15.90
CA GLU A 97 29.68 -4.41 15.50
C GLU A 97 29.58 -5.82 16.13
N ASP A 98 30.04 -6.84 15.43
CA ASP A 98 29.98 -8.25 15.89
C ASP A 98 30.62 -8.48 17.25
N ILE A 99 31.65 -7.70 17.60
CA ILE A 99 32.30 -7.75 18.93
C ILE A 99 31.36 -7.42 20.09
N PHE A 100 30.26 -6.71 19.82
CA PHE A 100 29.25 -6.33 20.81
C PHE A 100 28.02 -7.24 20.77
N ASN A 101 27.92 -8.15 19.82
CA ASN A 101 26.75 -9.02 19.65
C ASN A 101 26.46 -9.83 20.91
N ASN A 102 25.19 -9.87 21.31
CA ASN A 102 24.66 -10.59 22.48
C ASN A 102 25.27 -10.16 23.84
N LYS A 103 25.87 -8.94 23.94
CA LYS A 103 26.45 -8.40 25.15
C LYS A 103 25.53 -7.43 25.86
N LYS A 104 25.51 -7.49 27.20
CA LYS A 104 24.97 -6.46 28.09
C LYS A 104 26.06 -5.45 28.41
N PHE A 105 25.71 -4.33 29.07
CA PHE A 105 26.66 -3.33 29.50
C PHE A 105 27.79 -3.94 30.36
N SER A 106 27.45 -4.80 31.32
CA SER A 106 28.42 -5.50 32.19
C SER A 106 29.41 -6.40 31.43
N ASP A 107 29.01 -6.90 30.24
CA ASP A 107 29.81 -7.82 29.44
C ASP A 107 30.74 -7.09 28.46
N LEU A 108 30.60 -5.77 28.34
CA LEU A 108 31.47 -4.94 27.52
C LEU A 108 32.86 -4.80 28.16
N ASN A 109 33.87 -4.66 27.32
CA ASN A 109 35.20 -4.31 27.81
C ASN A 109 35.21 -2.92 28.44
N LYS A 110 36.20 -2.67 29.31
CA LYS A 110 36.30 -1.39 30.07
C LYS A 110 36.31 -0.16 29.16
N LEU A 111 36.96 -0.25 27.99
CA LEU A 111 37.03 0.86 27.04
C LEU A 111 35.64 1.23 26.50
N ALA A 112 34.82 0.25 26.13
CA ALA A 112 33.46 0.48 25.64
C ALA A 112 32.54 1.00 26.76
N GLN A 113 32.66 0.46 27.98
CA GLN A 113 31.90 0.97 29.13
C GLN A 113 32.24 2.43 29.39
N ASP A 114 33.55 2.77 29.45
CA ASP A 114 34.02 4.14 29.70
C ASP A 114 33.59 5.08 28.57
N LYS A 115 33.57 4.62 27.34
CA LYS A 115 33.05 5.38 26.19
C LYS A 115 31.58 5.74 26.35
N ILE A 116 30.74 4.82 26.81
CA ILE A 116 29.32 5.06 27.08
C ILE A 116 29.16 6.03 28.26
N ILE A 117 29.85 5.82 29.39
CA ILE A 117 29.70 6.63 30.59
C ILE A 117 30.17 8.07 30.34
N ASN A 118 31.23 8.25 29.56
CA ASN A 118 31.81 9.58 29.28
C ASN A 118 31.19 10.22 28.02
N TYR A 119 30.24 9.56 27.34
CA TYR A 119 29.57 10.16 26.20
C TYR A 119 28.83 11.43 26.61
N ARG A 120 29.02 12.51 25.82
CA ARG A 120 28.48 13.85 26.13
C ARG A 120 27.08 14.01 25.53
N ILE A 121 26.18 14.49 26.38
CA ILE A 121 24.79 14.80 26.05
C ILE A 121 24.60 16.31 26.12
N ASP A 122 24.05 16.88 25.04
CA ASP A 122 23.63 18.28 25.00
C ASP A 122 22.26 18.45 25.63
N ILE A 123 22.12 19.29 26.62
CA ILE A 123 20.88 19.54 27.37
C ILE A 123 20.54 21.03 27.30
N ASN A 124 19.29 21.32 26.90
CA ASN A 124 18.70 22.64 27.08
C ASN A 124 17.94 22.66 28.41
N GLU A 125 18.47 23.38 29.38
CA GLU A 125 17.84 23.59 30.68
C GLU A 125 16.92 24.81 30.64
N ILE A 126 15.73 24.68 31.19
CA ILE A 126 14.71 25.73 31.27
C ILE A 126 14.48 26.03 32.75
N THR A 127 14.72 27.27 33.14
CA THR A 127 14.49 27.73 34.52
C THR A 127 13.39 28.78 34.57
N ASN A 128 12.69 28.88 35.69
CA ASN A 128 11.61 29.85 35.93
C ASN A 128 10.43 29.79 34.91
N ALA A 129 10.12 28.61 34.37
CA ALA A 129 8.98 28.42 33.49
C ALA A 129 7.78 27.91 34.28
N ALA A 130 6.60 28.51 34.04
CA ALA A 130 5.34 27.96 34.52
C ALA A 130 4.99 26.67 33.79
N ASP A 131 4.19 25.76 34.39
CA ASP A 131 3.79 24.48 33.77
C ASP A 131 3.11 24.65 32.40
N GLU A 132 2.32 25.69 32.20
CA GLU A 132 1.70 26.00 30.90
C GLU A 132 2.75 26.39 29.85
N GLU A 133 3.80 27.15 30.25
CA GLU A 133 4.91 27.51 29.37
C GLU A 133 5.72 26.27 28.99
N VAL A 134 5.97 25.38 29.94
CA VAL A 134 6.64 24.08 29.72
C VAL A 134 5.82 23.22 28.71
N ARG A 135 4.51 23.14 28.87
CA ARG A 135 3.64 22.42 27.92
C ARG A 135 3.66 23.06 26.53
N SER A 136 3.66 24.38 26.45
CA SER A 136 3.77 25.09 25.16
C SER A 136 5.09 24.78 24.47
N ILE A 137 6.19 24.77 25.22
CA ILE A 137 7.53 24.43 24.72
C ILE A 137 7.57 22.99 24.23
N TYR A 138 7.07 22.04 25.03
CA TYR A 138 6.99 20.63 24.66
C TYR A 138 6.22 20.45 23.34
N ASN A 139 5.06 21.10 23.21
CA ASN A 139 4.25 21.03 22.00
C ASN A 139 5.00 21.61 20.78
N ARG A 140 5.73 22.71 20.96
CA ARG A 140 6.51 23.34 19.88
C ARG A 140 7.69 22.47 19.46
N VAL A 141 8.48 21.97 20.40
CA VAL A 141 9.64 21.09 20.13
C VAL A 141 9.18 19.84 19.38
N ASN A 142 8.10 19.17 19.84
CA ASN A 142 7.60 17.96 19.22
C ASN A 142 6.83 18.20 17.90
N LYS A 143 6.14 19.35 17.77
CA LYS A 143 5.36 19.68 16.58
C LYS A 143 6.25 19.96 15.36
N TYR A 144 7.45 20.46 15.58
CA TYR A 144 8.37 20.82 14.49
C TYR A 144 9.46 19.78 14.23
N VAL A 145 9.56 18.72 15.02
CA VAL A 145 10.41 17.57 14.71
C VAL A 145 9.64 16.68 13.72
N VAL A 146 9.85 16.93 12.45
CA VAL A 146 9.33 16.05 11.38
C VAL A 146 10.16 14.77 11.41
N GLN A 147 9.62 13.70 11.99
CA GLN A 147 10.25 12.38 11.92
C GLN A 147 10.33 11.93 10.46
N LEU A 148 11.47 11.43 10.05
CA LEU A 148 11.62 10.79 8.75
C LEU A 148 10.65 9.61 8.66
N ASN A 149 9.95 9.50 7.54
CA ASN A 149 9.13 8.33 7.25
C ASN A 149 9.99 7.16 6.76
N LYS A 150 9.38 5.97 6.60
CA LYS A 150 10.12 4.78 6.16
C LYS A 150 10.80 4.96 4.81
N GLN A 151 10.19 5.69 3.87
CA GLN A 151 10.77 5.90 2.54
C GLN A 151 11.95 6.88 2.57
N GLU A 152 11.85 7.94 3.40
CA GLU A 152 12.97 8.87 3.61
C GLU A 152 14.16 8.16 4.30
N LEU A 153 13.89 7.20 5.18
CA LEU A 153 14.92 6.33 5.77
C LEU A 153 15.53 5.41 4.73
N ARG A 154 14.70 4.73 3.87
CA ARG A 154 15.19 3.90 2.78
C ARG A 154 16.14 4.64 1.84
N LYS A 155 15.82 5.89 1.53
CA LYS A 155 16.70 6.73 0.72
C LYS A 155 18.09 6.90 1.33
N ALA A 156 18.18 6.99 2.65
CA ALA A 156 19.44 7.13 3.36
C ALA A 156 20.17 5.78 3.52
N ASP A 157 19.43 4.71 3.80
CA ASP A 157 19.99 3.41 4.17
C ASP A 157 20.36 2.56 2.95
N PHE A 158 19.64 2.70 1.82
CA PHE A 158 19.76 1.85 0.63
C PHE A 158 19.98 2.67 -0.65
N PRO A 159 21.08 3.42 -0.78
CA PRO A 159 21.40 4.07 -2.04
C PRO A 159 21.72 3.02 -3.11
N GLY A 160 21.22 3.20 -4.34
CA GLY A 160 21.49 2.29 -5.43
C GLY A 160 20.51 2.38 -6.60
N ARG A 161 20.72 1.56 -7.64
CA ARG A 161 19.96 1.65 -8.90
C ARG A 161 18.46 1.51 -8.73
N PHE A 162 17.99 0.64 -7.81
CA PHE A 162 16.56 0.50 -7.57
C PHE A 162 15.93 1.81 -7.10
N LEU A 163 16.57 2.50 -6.15
CA LEU A 163 16.12 3.82 -5.69
C LEU A 163 16.12 4.84 -6.82
N ASP A 164 17.23 4.92 -7.58
CA ASP A 164 17.37 5.89 -8.68
C ASP A 164 16.26 5.74 -9.72
N ILE A 165 15.92 4.50 -10.07
CA ILE A 165 14.84 4.19 -11.01
C ILE A 165 13.46 4.50 -10.41
N CYS A 166 13.23 4.19 -9.14
CA CYS A 166 11.99 4.57 -8.46
C CYS A 166 11.80 6.10 -8.47
N GLU A 167 12.87 6.86 -8.19
CA GLU A 167 12.83 8.33 -8.24
C GLU A 167 12.59 8.83 -9.66
N GLN A 168 13.25 8.24 -10.68
CA GLN A 168 13.05 8.60 -12.08
C GLN A 168 11.62 8.34 -12.54
N LEU A 169 11.07 7.15 -12.29
CA LEU A 169 9.72 6.80 -12.70
C LEU A 169 8.65 7.58 -11.93
N ALA A 170 8.92 7.98 -10.68
CA ALA A 170 8.03 8.83 -9.90
C ALA A 170 7.88 10.25 -10.48
N LEU A 171 8.81 10.68 -11.36
CA LEU A 171 8.76 11.95 -12.07
C LEU A 171 8.09 11.84 -13.45
N ASP A 172 7.54 10.68 -13.81
CA ASP A 172 6.85 10.48 -15.08
C ASP A 172 5.61 11.39 -15.17
N GLU A 173 5.55 12.21 -16.23
CA GLU A 173 4.46 13.16 -16.45
C GLU A 173 3.08 12.46 -16.58
N ARG A 174 3.05 11.21 -17.07
CA ARG A 174 1.82 10.41 -17.15
C ARG A 174 1.27 10.11 -15.75
N LEU A 175 2.13 9.71 -14.80
CA LEU A 175 1.74 9.50 -13.41
C LEU A 175 1.29 10.81 -12.73
N ASP A 176 1.87 11.95 -13.13
CA ASP A 176 1.41 13.26 -12.69
C ASP A 176 -0.01 13.55 -13.17
N SER A 177 -0.28 13.29 -14.45
CA SER A 177 -1.58 13.51 -15.06
C SER A 177 -2.68 12.67 -14.39
N PHE A 178 -2.36 11.49 -13.89
CA PHE A 178 -3.31 10.61 -13.18
C PHE A 178 -3.78 11.18 -11.83
N ASN A 179 -3.05 12.15 -11.29
CA ASN A 179 -3.35 12.82 -10.02
C ASN A 179 -3.44 11.85 -8.83
N ILE A 180 -2.59 10.81 -8.84
CA ILE A 180 -2.49 9.81 -7.76
C ILE A 180 -1.84 10.41 -6.51
N PHE A 181 -0.94 11.38 -6.70
CA PHE A 181 -0.13 11.93 -5.64
C PHE A 181 -0.50 13.38 -5.32
N THR A 182 -0.72 13.66 -4.04
CA THR A 182 -0.82 15.03 -3.55
C THR A 182 0.57 15.65 -3.40
N VAL A 183 0.64 17.01 -3.36
CA VAL A 183 1.90 17.71 -3.07
C VAL A 183 2.51 17.27 -1.73
N ALA A 184 1.67 16.98 -0.73
CA ALA A 184 2.13 16.48 0.56
C ALA A 184 2.75 15.07 0.46
N ASN A 185 2.17 14.17 -0.36
CA ASN A 185 2.75 12.85 -0.62
C ASN A 185 4.13 12.98 -1.26
N ARG A 186 4.29 13.83 -2.29
CA ARG A 186 5.57 14.03 -2.99
C ARG A 186 6.65 14.59 -2.07
N ARG A 187 6.32 15.60 -1.26
CA ARG A 187 7.25 16.16 -0.26
C ARG A 187 7.79 15.13 0.73
N ARG A 188 7.09 14.05 0.91
CA ARG A 188 7.43 12.94 1.82
C ARG A 188 7.80 11.66 1.08
N MET A 189 8.17 11.75 -0.20
CA MET A 189 8.55 10.62 -1.06
C MET A 189 7.49 9.51 -1.15
N GLY A 190 6.21 9.83 -0.93
CA GLY A 190 5.13 8.85 -1.00
C GLY A 190 4.75 8.44 -2.43
N ASP A 191 5.24 9.14 -3.43
CA ASP A 191 5.25 8.80 -4.85
C ASP A 191 6.35 7.75 -5.14
N VAL A 192 7.56 7.98 -4.68
CA VAL A 192 8.68 7.04 -4.79
C VAL A 192 8.35 5.73 -4.08
N GLU A 193 7.78 5.79 -2.87
CA GLU A 193 7.32 4.58 -2.15
C GLU A 193 6.31 3.78 -2.98
N PHE A 194 5.34 4.47 -3.60
CA PHE A 194 4.31 3.80 -4.39
C PHE A 194 4.88 3.19 -5.68
N VAL A 195 5.75 3.88 -6.39
CA VAL A 195 6.46 3.32 -7.56
C VAL A 195 7.31 2.11 -7.16
N SER A 196 7.96 2.16 -5.98
CA SER A 196 8.69 1.00 -5.45
C SER A 196 7.77 -0.21 -5.22
N GLU A 197 6.53 0.00 -4.76
CA GLU A 197 5.55 -1.07 -4.60
C GLU A 197 5.12 -1.67 -5.97
N LEU A 198 4.98 -0.84 -7.01
CA LEU A 198 4.68 -1.32 -8.37
C LEU A 198 5.85 -2.13 -8.96
N LEU A 199 7.08 -1.64 -8.83
CA LEU A 199 8.26 -2.37 -9.28
C LEU A 199 8.46 -3.67 -8.50
N ALA A 200 8.22 -3.66 -7.19
CA ALA A 200 8.29 -4.87 -6.36
C ALA A 200 7.23 -5.91 -6.78
N LEU A 201 6.02 -5.48 -7.16
CA LEU A 201 5.01 -6.36 -7.75
C LEU A 201 5.51 -7.00 -9.05
N MET A 202 6.21 -6.22 -9.90
CA MET A 202 6.75 -6.71 -11.16
C MET A 202 7.86 -7.73 -10.94
N LEU A 203 8.82 -7.44 -10.09
CA LEU A 203 10.00 -8.28 -9.84
C LEU A 203 9.66 -9.52 -9.02
N GLY A 204 8.78 -9.39 -8.03
CA GLY A 204 8.37 -10.49 -7.17
C GLY A 204 7.25 -11.36 -7.76
N ASN A 205 6.60 -10.95 -8.85
CA ASN A 205 5.41 -11.58 -9.45
C ASN A 205 4.29 -11.88 -8.45
N LYS A 206 4.24 -11.15 -7.35
CA LYS A 206 3.22 -11.26 -6.30
C LYS A 206 3.09 -9.95 -5.54
N PRO A 207 1.90 -9.58 -5.06
CA PRO A 207 1.74 -8.45 -4.18
C PRO A 207 2.50 -8.63 -2.87
N LEU A 208 3.09 -7.55 -2.36
CA LEU A 208 3.69 -7.52 -1.03
C LEU A 208 2.62 -7.54 0.06
N ASP A 209 2.89 -8.23 1.17
CA ASP A 209 2.02 -8.25 2.34
C ASP A 209 2.24 -7.04 3.24
N LYS A 210 3.49 -6.64 3.38
CA LYS A 210 3.88 -5.51 4.23
C LYS A 210 4.87 -4.61 3.50
N LYS A 211 4.82 -3.32 3.83
CA LYS A 211 5.76 -2.35 3.26
C LYS A 211 7.21 -2.58 3.67
N GLU A 212 7.45 -3.28 4.78
CA GLU A 212 8.79 -3.69 5.21
C GLU A 212 9.47 -4.63 4.20
N GLU A 213 8.69 -5.41 3.45
CA GLU A 213 9.22 -6.29 2.40
C GLU A 213 9.84 -5.51 1.23
N LEU A 214 9.57 -4.20 1.11
CA LEU A 214 10.26 -3.36 0.13
C LEU A 214 11.77 -3.28 0.36
N ASP A 215 12.22 -3.33 1.61
CA ASP A 215 13.64 -3.24 1.96
C ASP A 215 14.44 -4.33 1.23
N PHE A 216 13.86 -5.53 1.07
CA PHE A 216 14.44 -6.62 0.27
C PHE A 216 14.77 -6.20 -1.17
N PHE A 217 13.88 -5.44 -1.83
CA PHE A 217 14.10 -5.01 -3.21
C PHE A 217 15.17 -3.92 -3.29
N TYR A 218 15.18 -2.99 -2.33
CA TYR A 218 16.23 -1.98 -2.24
C TYR A 218 17.62 -2.59 -2.06
N GLU A 219 17.76 -3.61 -1.20
CA GLU A 219 19.02 -4.31 -0.97
C GLU A 219 19.45 -5.12 -2.20
N ASN A 220 18.57 -5.98 -2.71
CA ASN A 220 18.93 -6.96 -3.74
C ASN A 220 19.06 -6.38 -5.15
N TYR A 221 18.42 -5.23 -5.42
CA TYR A 221 18.50 -4.54 -6.70
C TYR A 221 19.30 -3.23 -6.64
N SER A 222 20.11 -3.05 -5.61
CA SER A 222 21.04 -1.92 -5.49
C SER A 222 22.04 -1.86 -6.66
N MET A 223 22.45 -3.03 -7.19
CA MET A 223 23.31 -3.22 -8.35
C MET A 223 22.54 -3.91 -9.49
N TRP A 224 21.35 -3.39 -9.81
CA TRP A 224 20.45 -4.01 -10.78
C TRP A 224 21.11 -4.15 -12.17
N ASP A 225 21.02 -5.34 -12.75
CA ASP A 225 21.51 -5.65 -14.08
C ASP A 225 20.77 -4.83 -15.16
N GLU A 226 21.53 -4.32 -16.13
CA GLU A 226 21.02 -3.32 -17.09
C GLU A 226 19.99 -3.90 -18.06
N ASP A 227 20.17 -5.13 -18.51
CA ASP A 227 19.25 -5.78 -19.45
C ASP A 227 17.89 -6.08 -18.80
N ASN A 228 17.92 -6.61 -17.58
CA ASN A 228 16.73 -6.84 -16.79
C ASN A 228 16.03 -5.54 -16.40
N LEU A 229 16.81 -4.50 -16.08
CA LEU A 229 16.30 -3.18 -15.79
C LEU A 229 15.53 -2.59 -16.96
N ASN A 230 16.16 -2.56 -18.16
CA ASN A 230 15.56 -2.02 -19.37
C ASN A 230 14.26 -2.78 -19.75
N THR A 231 14.27 -4.09 -19.59
CA THR A 231 13.09 -4.92 -19.82
C THR A 231 11.95 -4.55 -18.86
N THR A 232 12.27 -4.40 -17.58
CA THR A 232 11.28 -4.03 -16.55
C THR A 232 10.72 -2.62 -16.77
N ILE A 233 11.56 -1.65 -17.13
CA ILE A 233 11.12 -0.28 -17.44
C ILE A 233 10.22 -0.28 -18.68
N LYS A 234 10.56 -1.05 -19.70
CA LYS A 234 9.73 -1.17 -20.90
C LYS A 234 8.35 -1.75 -20.57
N GLU A 235 8.29 -2.83 -19.78
CA GLU A 235 7.03 -3.43 -19.32
C GLU A 235 6.22 -2.43 -18.48
N PHE A 236 6.89 -1.72 -17.55
CA PHE A 236 6.24 -0.69 -16.74
C PHE A 236 5.58 0.38 -17.62
N ASN A 237 6.33 0.91 -18.60
CA ASN A 237 5.82 1.92 -19.51
C ASN A 237 4.64 1.43 -20.34
N GLN A 238 4.66 0.19 -20.81
CA GLN A 238 3.54 -0.40 -21.54
C GLN A 238 2.26 -0.45 -20.69
N VAL A 239 2.36 -0.82 -19.41
CA VAL A 239 1.21 -0.83 -18.51
C VAL A 239 0.67 0.60 -18.28
N ILE A 240 1.56 1.59 -18.12
CA ILE A 240 1.15 3.00 -17.97
C ILE A 240 0.46 3.51 -19.24
N ASP A 241 0.99 3.17 -20.42
CA ASP A 241 0.38 3.55 -21.70
C ASP A 241 -1.01 2.91 -21.86
N ASP A 242 -1.18 1.68 -21.42
CA ASP A 242 -2.49 1.02 -21.47
C ASP A 242 -3.49 1.64 -20.47
N CYS A 243 -3.05 2.13 -19.32
CA CYS A 243 -3.91 2.92 -18.44
C CYS A 243 -4.40 4.20 -19.13
N LEU A 244 -3.54 4.89 -19.89
CA LEU A 244 -3.93 6.05 -20.70
C LEU A 244 -4.85 5.68 -21.86
N ASN A 245 -4.62 4.54 -22.52
CA ASN A 245 -5.45 4.08 -23.62
C ASN A 245 -6.88 3.74 -23.13
N ILE A 246 -7.00 3.17 -21.95
CA ILE A 246 -8.31 2.91 -21.32
C ILE A 246 -9.03 4.24 -21.02
N PHE A 247 -8.31 5.22 -20.51
CA PHE A 247 -8.85 6.53 -20.09
C PHE A 247 -8.15 7.68 -20.81
N PRO A 248 -8.39 7.87 -22.12
CA PRO A 248 -7.65 8.81 -22.97
C PRO A 248 -8.09 10.26 -22.83
N GLY A 249 -9.08 10.55 -21.99
CA GLY A 249 -9.58 11.91 -21.80
C GLY A 249 -8.50 12.88 -21.34
N GLU A 250 -8.65 14.17 -21.63
CA GLU A 250 -7.72 15.18 -21.17
C GLU A 250 -7.91 15.46 -19.67
N CYS A 251 -6.83 15.77 -18.98
CA CYS A 251 -6.87 16.27 -17.61
C CYS A 251 -7.35 17.72 -17.63
N LEU A 252 -8.66 17.93 -17.69
CA LEU A 252 -9.25 19.25 -17.76
C LEU A 252 -9.23 19.94 -16.40
N ASN A 253 -8.89 21.23 -16.37
CA ASN A 253 -9.14 22.11 -15.24
C ASN A 253 -10.64 22.28 -15.03
N SER A 254 -11.07 22.64 -13.81
CA SER A 254 -12.47 22.70 -13.38
C SER A 254 -13.40 23.47 -14.33
N ASP A 255 -12.91 24.51 -14.99
CA ASP A 255 -13.71 25.38 -15.87
C ASP A 255 -14.01 24.73 -17.23
N SER A 256 -13.07 23.97 -17.77
CA SER A 256 -13.26 23.21 -19.00
C SER A 256 -14.20 22.01 -18.81
N TYR A 257 -14.19 21.41 -17.63
CA TYR A 257 -15.08 20.30 -17.27
C TYR A 257 -16.56 20.71 -17.26
N ALA A 258 -16.86 21.86 -16.69
CA ALA A 258 -18.25 22.37 -16.65
C ALA A 258 -18.83 22.64 -18.06
N LEU A 259 -18.01 23.10 -19.01
CA LEU A 259 -18.41 23.35 -20.38
C LEU A 259 -18.67 22.05 -21.16
N LEU A 260 -17.91 21.01 -20.92
CA LEU A 260 -17.99 19.73 -21.61
C LEU A 260 -19.14 18.83 -21.12
N VAL A 261 -19.49 18.91 -19.84
CA VAL A 261 -20.70 18.25 -19.29
C VAL A 261 -21.97 18.77 -19.96
N LEU A 262 -21.94 20.01 -20.44
CA LEU A 262 -23.05 20.62 -21.16
C LEU A 262 -23.17 20.20 -22.64
N THR A 263 -22.13 19.62 -23.24
CA THR A 263 -22.04 19.27 -24.66
C THR A 263 -22.39 17.82 -25.03
N HIS A 264 -22.85 17.01 -24.09
CA HIS A 264 -23.45 15.68 -24.31
C HIS A 264 -22.57 14.62 -24.99
N ASP A 265 -21.25 14.67 -24.85
CA ASP A 265 -20.39 13.52 -25.18
C ASP A 265 -19.67 13.01 -23.92
N PRO A 266 -20.34 12.15 -23.11
CA PRO A 266 -19.76 11.63 -21.89
C PRO A 266 -18.56 10.71 -22.13
N GLU A 267 -18.41 10.15 -23.34
CA GLU A 267 -17.37 9.17 -23.64
C GLU A 267 -15.99 9.81 -23.89
N SER A 268 -15.92 11.10 -24.22
CA SER A 268 -14.66 11.79 -24.50
C SER A 268 -13.96 12.34 -23.27
N LEU A 269 -14.59 12.29 -22.09
CA LEU A 269 -14.22 13.13 -20.95
C LEU A 269 -13.55 12.40 -19.78
N GLU A 270 -13.38 11.08 -19.88
CA GLU A 270 -12.97 10.33 -18.70
C GLU A 270 -11.48 10.04 -18.70
N HIS A 271 -10.75 11.00 -18.19
CA HIS A 271 -9.37 10.80 -17.79
C HIS A 271 -9.34 10.08 -16.43
N ILE A 272 -8.34 9.20 -16.25
CA ILE A 272 -8.15 8.39 -15.02
C ILE A 272 -8.17 9.24 -13.73
N SER A 273 -7.73 10.50 -13.79
CA SER A 273 -7.74 11.44 -12.66
C SER A 273 -9.16 11.80 -12.17
N LYS A 274 -10.19 11.50 -12.94
CA LYS A 274 -11.60 11.72 -12.59
C LYS A 274 -12.29 10.46 -12.08
N THR A 275 -11.64 9.33 -12.17
CA THR A 275 -12.15 8.02 -11.74
C THR A 275 -11.58 7.61 -10.38
N ARG A 276 -12.13 6.56 -9.78
CA ARG A 276 -11.59 5.95 -8.56
C ARG A 276 -10.15 5.44 -8.75
N PHE A 277 -9.75 5.11 -9.99
CA PHE A 277 -8.41 4.58 -10.29
C PHE A 277 -7.28 5.59 -10.04
N ARG A 278 -7.57 6.86 -9.74
CA ARG A 278 -6.60 7.80 -9.15
C ARG A 278 -6.20 7.45 -7.71
N GLN A 279 -6.98 6.61 -7.01
CA GLN A 279 -6.65 6.17 -5.66
C GLN A 279 -5.58 5.08 -5.70
N LYS A 280 -4.58 5.17 -4.82
CA LYS A 280 -3.43 4.24 -4.81
C LYS A 280 -3.84 2.76 -4.83
N ALA A 281 -4.85 2.37 -4.02
CA ALA A 281 -5.29 0.99 -3.94
C ALA A 281 -5.90 0.47 -5.27
N ASP A 282 -6.72 1.30 -5.91
CA ASP A 282 -7.37 0.99 -7.17
C ASP A 282 -6.37 1.01 -8.33
N PHE A 283 -5.49 2.02 -8.38
CA PHE A 283 -4.44 2.10 -9.40
C PHE A 283 -3.47 0.91 -9.32
N TYR A 284 -3.02 0.55 -8.12
CA TYR A 284 -2.17 -0.62 -7.90
C TYR A 284 -2.84 -1.90 -8.45
N SER A 285 -4.14 -2.03 -8.24
CA SER A 285 -4.91 -3.20 -8.68
C SER A 285 -5.10 -3.20 -10.20
N LEU A 286 -5.38 -2.05 -10.82
CA LEU A 286 -5.48 -1.90 -12.28
C LEU A 286 -4.13 -2.17 -12.95
N PHE A 287 -3.05 -1.59 -12.43
CA PHE A 287 -1.69 -1.84 -12.91
C PHE A 287 -1.35 -3.34 -12.88
N GLY A 288 -1.61 -3.99 -11.74
CA GLY A 288 -1.37 -5.42 -11.58
C GLY A 288 -2.20 -6.28 -12.53
N ALA A 289 -3.47 -5.91 -12.77
CA ALA A 289 -4.36 -6.62 -13.67
C ALA A 289 -3.92 -6.51 -15.14
N ILE A 290 -3.56 -5.31 -15.60
CA ILE A 290 -3.04 -5.10 -16.97
C ILE A 290 -1.74 -5.88 -17.16
N ARG A 291 -0.82 -5.80 -16.20
CA ARG A 291 0.42 -6.55 -16.27
C ARG A 291 0.17 -8.07 -16.37
N LYS A 292 -0.74 -8.60 -15.56
CA LYS A 292 -1.10 -10.01 -15.57
C LYS A 292 -1.71 -10.42 -16.91
N LEU A 293 -2.52 -9.55 -17.53
CA LEU A 293 -3.03 -9.72 -18.88
C LEU A 293 -1.87 -9.84 -19.90
N HIS A 294 -0.86 -8.94 -19.83
CA HIS A 294 0.31 -9.00 -20.72
C HIS A 294 1.10 -10.30 -20.55
N GLN A 295 1.30 -10.77 -19.33
CA GLN A 295 2.01 -12.03 -19.04
C GLN A 295 1.30 -13.26 -19.65
N GLN A 296 0.01 -13.17 -19.88
CA GLN A 296 -0.80 -14.23 -20.52
C GLN A 296 -0.91 -14.05 -22.03
N GLY A 297 -0.16 -13.11 -22.61
CA GLY A 297 -0.18 -12.83 -24.05
C GLY A 297 -1.35 -11.97 -24.52
N GLY A 298 -2.14 -11.41 -23.58
CA GLY A 298 -3.18 -10.43 -23.90
C GLY A 298 -2.57 -9.04 -24.17
N TYR A 299 -3.27 -8.22 -24.93
CA TYR A 299 -2.85 -6.82 -25.22
C TYR A 299 -4.08 -5.95 -25.47
N LEU A 300 -3.94 -4.66 -25.15
CA LEU A 300 -5.01 -3.66 -25.34
C LEU A 300 -4.80 -2.81 -26.59
N ALA A 301 -3.56 -2.67 -27.04
CA ALA A 301 -3.21 -1.86 -28.21
C ALA A 301 -3.99 -2.27 -29.46
N GLY A 302 -4.56 -1.29 -30.16
CA GLY A 302 -5.32 -1.48 -31.40
C GLY A 302 -6.72 -2.07 -31.23
N LYS A 303 -7.21 -2.21 -29.99
CA LYS A 303 -8.58 -2.67 -29.69
C LYS A 303 -9.51 -1.51 -29.38
N ASP A 304 -10.80 -1.71 -29.58
CA ASP A 304 -11.81 -0.76 -29.10
C ASP A 304 -11.96 -0.89 -27.58
N LEU A 305 -11.46 0.08 -26.84
CA LEU A 305 -11.50 0.08 -25.39
C LEU A 305 -12.75 0.75 -24.78
N ARG A 306 -13.66 1.25 -25.62
CA ARG A 306 -14.90 1.91 -25.12
C ARG A 306 -15.74 0.99 -24.23
N PRO A 307 -15.99 -0.28 -24.57
CA PRO A 307 -16.76 -1.18 -23.70
C PRO A 307 -16.06 -1.40 -22.35
N LEU A 308 -14.74 -1.62 -22.35
CA LEU A 308 -13.96 -1.77 -21.12
C LEU A 308 -14.04 -0.51 -20.25
N ARG A 309 -13.88 0.66 -20.86
CA ARG A 309 -14.00 1.94 -20.17
C ARG A 309 -15.37 2.09 -19.51
N THR A 310 -16.44 1.79 -20.25
CA THR A 310 -17.80 1.82 -19.74
C THR A 310 -17.97 0.91 -18.52
N ASP A 311 -17.47 -0.31 -18.57
CA ASP A 311 -17.52 -1.25 -17.45
C ASP A 311 -16.75 -0.76 -16.24
N LEU A 312 -15.53 -0.27 -16.43
CA LEU A 312 -14.70 0.26 -15.32
C LEU A 312 -15.34 1.51 -14.69
N LEU A 313 -16.05 2.32 -15.45
CA LEU A 313 -16.75 3.50 -14.95
C LEU A 313 -18.06 3.14 -14.22
N LEU A 314 -18.74 2.10 -14.66
CA LEU A 314 -19.86 1.54 -13.89
C LEU A 314 -19.39 1.04 -12.54
N LEU A 315 -18.24 0.36 -12.48
CA LEU A 315 -17.61 -0.02 -11.22
C LEU A 315 -17.33 1.19 -10.33
N ASP A 316 -16.85 2.29 -10.91
CA ASP A 316 -16.58 3.53 -10.16
C ASP A 316 -17.80 4.05 -9.40
N ARG A 317 -18.97 3.92 -9.98
CA ARG A 317 -20.25 4.37 -9.39
C ARG A 317 -20.79 3.43 -8.33
N GLU A 318 -20.62 2.12 -8.50
CA GLU A 318 -21.29 1.10 -7.71
C GLU A 318 -20.41 0.48 -6.61
N ILE A 319 -19.09 0.74 -6.64
CA ILE A 319 -18.18 0.22 -5.60
C ILE A 319 -18.23 1.12 -4.38
N GLU A 320 -19.06 0.72 -3.43
CA GLU A 320 -19.13 1.30 -2.09
C GLU A 320 -19.40 0.22 -1.03
N PRO A 321 -19.02 0.43 0.25
CA PRO A 321 -19.24 -0.57 1.29
C PRO A 321 -20.70 -0.94 1.54
N SER A 322 -21.61 -0.03 1.18
CA SER A 322 -23.07 -0.18 1.26
C SER A 322 -23.71 -0.75 -0.01
N SER A 323 -22.91 -1.11 -1.02
CA SER A 323 -23.43 -1.66 -2.26
C SER A 323 -24.32 -2.88 -2.00
N THR A 324 -25.45 -2.94 -2.69
CA THR A 324 -26.36 -4.09 -2.66
C THR A 324 -25.75 -5.33 -3.33
N TYR A 325 -24.68 -5.12 -4.09
CA TYR A 325 -23.92 -6.19 -4.74
C TYR A 325 -22.73 -6.59 -3.86
N PRO A 326 -22.73 -7.77 -3.24
CA PRO A 326 -21.71 -8.19 -2.30
C PRO A 326 -20.27 -8.16 -2.85
N ILE A 327 -20.06 -8.46 -4.14
CA ILE A 327 -18.70 -8.40 -4.74
C ILE A 327 -18.18 -6.97 -4.83
N LEU A 328 -19.05 -6.00 -5.09
CA LEU A 328 -18.69 -4.59 -5.16
C LEU A 328 -18.46 -4.01 -3.76
N SER A 329 -19.29 -4.43 -2.79
CA SER A 329 -19.07 -4.15 -1.37
C SER A 329 -17.74 -4.75 -0.88
N GLU A 330 -17.44 -6.01 -1.23
CA GLU A 330 -16.18 -6.67 -0.90
C GLU A 330 -14.98 -5.95 -1.51
N TYR A 331 -15.06 -5.51 -2.77
CA TYR A 331 -14.01 -4.71 -3.41
C TYR A 331 -13.77 -3.40 -2.63
N ALA A 332 -14.86 -2.68 -2.29
CA ALA A 332 -14.78 -1.44 -1.54
C ALA A 332 -14.15 -1.65 -0.15
N ILE A 333 -14.57 -2.69 0.56
CA ILE A 333 -14.01 -3.05 1.88
C ILE A 333 -12.52 -3.34 1.76
N ARG A 334 -12.09 -4.10 0.75
CA ARG A 334 -10.68 -4.41 0.51
C ARG A 334 -9.84 -3.21 0.05
N CYS A 335 -10.46 -2.13 -0.36
CA CYS A 335 -9.77 -0.86 -0.63
C CYS A 335 -9.51 -0.03 0.62
N VAL A 336 -10.28 -0.24 1.69
CA VAL A 336 -10.23 0.55 2.94
C VAL A 336 -9.65 -0.27 4.09
N SER A 337 -10.25 -1.43 4.37
CA SER A 337 -9.79 -2.34 5.42
C SER A 337 -8.70 -3.23 4.85
N ASP A 338 -7.53 -3.18 5.45
CA ASP A 338 -6.40 -4.04 5.06
C ASP A 338 -5.97 -3.90 3.57
N ALA A 339 -6.10 -2.68 3.03
CA ALA A 339 -5.88 -2.37 1.61
C ALA A 339 -4.49 -2.77 1.10
N ASN A 340 -3.50 -2.85 1.99
CA ASN A 340 -2.10 -3.14 1.68
C ASN A 340 -1.70 -4.60 1.91
N SER A 341 -2.59 -5.47 2.41
CA SER A 341 -2.28 -6.89 2.55
C SER A 341 -2.16 -7.59 1.18
N ALA A 342 -1.29 -8.59 1.10
CA ALA A 342 -1.11 -9.39 -0.11
C ALA A 342 -2.42 -10.04 -0.58
N SER A 343 -3.25 -10.50 0.36
CA SER A 343 -4.53 -11.14 0.06
C SER A 343 -5.51 -10.16 -0.57
N SER A 344 -5.70 -8.96 0.00
CA SER A 344 -6.59 -7.94 -0.54
C SER A 344 -6.10 -7.40 -1.88
N ARG A 345 -4.78 -7.17 -2.03
CA ARG A 345 -4.16 -6.75 -3.29
C ARG A 345 -4.37 -7.81 -4.38
N ARG A 346 -4.11 -9.08 -4.08
CA ARG A 346 -4.30 -10.19 -5.03
C ARG A 346 -5.76 -10.28 -5.47
N TRP A 347 -6.67 -10.29 -4.52
CA TRP A 347 -8.10 -10.38 -4.82
C TRP A 347 -8.59 -9.25 -5.74
N ARG A 348 -8.17 -7.99 -5.49
CA ARG A 348 -8.54 -6.86 -6.35
C ARG A 348 -7.90 -6.95 -7.74
N ILE A 349 -6.64 -7.39 -7.83
CA ILE A 349 -5.96 -7.64 -9.12
C ILE A 349 -6.72 -8.71 -9.91
N ASP A 350 -7.05 -9.82 -9.28
CA ASP A 350 -7.77 -10.93 -9.92
C ASP A 350 -9.16 -10.50 -10.37
N PHE A 351 -9.85 -9.69 -9.57
CA PHE A 351 -11.15 -9.14 -9.92
C PHE A 351 -11.06 -8.28 -11.18
N LEU A 352 -10.15 -7.31 -11.25
CA LEU A 352 -9.98 -6.47 -12.44
C LEU A 352 -9.44 -7.26 -13.64
N GLU A 353 -8.51 -8.19 -13.42
CA GLU A 353 -8.01 -9.06 -14.50
C GLU A 353 -9.14 -9.86 -15.17
N ASN A 354 -10.09 -10.35 -14.41
CA ASN A 354 -11.22 -11.06 -15.00
C ASN A 354 -12.08 -10.16 -15.91
N ILE A 355 -12.23 -8.88 -15.55
CA ILE A 355 -12.89 -7.91 -16.41
C ILE A 355 -12.11 -7.72 -17.71
N LEU A 356 -10.80 -7.55 -17.62
CA LEU A 356 -9.91 -7.41 -18.77
C LEU A 356 -9.93 -8.66 -19.66
N ARG A 357 -9.87 -9.86 -19.08
CA ARG A 357 -9.91 -11.14 -19.80
C ARG A 357 -11.21 -11.36 -20.55
N GLY A 358 -12.32 -11.10 -19.93
CA GLY A 358 -13.63 -11.25 -20.56
C GLY A 358 -13.74 -10.46 -21.86
N THR A 359 -13.10 -9.29 -21.91
CA THR A 359 -13.18 -8.39 -23.05
C THR A 359 -12.08 -8.62 -24.09
N TYR A 360 -10.86 -9.04 -23.70
CA TYR A 360 -9.68 -8.87 -24.57
C TYR A 360 -8.82 -10.10 -24.79
N LEU A 361 -8.87 -11.13 -23.96
CA LEU A 361 -8.16 -12.38 -24.20
C LEU A 361 -8.87 -13.27 -25.20
N ASN A 362 -10.17 -13.32 -25.13
CA ASN A 362 -10.95 -14.05 -26.13
C ASN A 362 -11.10 -13.15 -27.34
N SER A 363 -10.33 -13.41 -28.38
CA SER A 363 -10.33 -12.70 -29.67
C SER A 363 -11.65 -12.86 -30.48
N ILE A 364 -12.61 -13.54 -29.94
CA ILE A 364 -13.91 -13.75 -30.54
C ILE A 364 -14.77 -12.56 -30.17
N THR A 365 -15.16 -11.82 -31.16
CA THR A 365 -16.17 -10.79 -31.22
C THR A 365 -17.07 -10.74 -29.99
N TYR A 366 -16.69 -9.92 -29.01
CA TYR A 366 -17.56 -9.61 -27.90
C TYR A 366 -18.53 -8.53 -28.36
N ASP A 367 -19.73 -8.95 -28.68
CA ASP A 367 -20.79 -8.06 -29.11
C ASP A 367 -21.52 -7.54 -27.84
N GLY A 368 -20.96 -6.53 -27.23
CA GLY A 368 -21.68 -5.51 -26.49
C GLY A 368 -22.51 -5.90 -25.26
N GLY A 369 -22.25 -7.01 -24.61
CA GLY A 369 -22.80 -7.27 -23.27
C GLY A 369 -21.91 -6.66 -22.23
N SER A 370 -22.45 -5.88 -21.29
CA SER A 370 -21.68 -5.31 -20.21
C SER A 370 -21.04 -6.42 -19.36
N ILE A 371 -19.71 -6.37 -19.19
CA ILE A 371 -18.99 -7.29 -18.28
C ILE A 371 -19.46 -7.08 -16.84
N PHE A 372 -19.86 -5.87 -16.50
CA PHE A 372 -20.48 -5.56 -15.23
C PHE A 372 -21.73 -6.42 -14.98
N SER A 373 -22.60 -6.53 -15.95
CA SER A 373 -23.75 -7.45 -15.90
C SER A 373 -23.31 -8.90 -15.71
N SER A 374 -22.20 -9.29 -16.33
CA SER A 374 -21.63 -10.63 -16.16
C SER A 374 -21.14 -10.89 -14.74
N ILE A 375 -20.46 -9.90 -14.16
CA ILE A 375 -19.96 -9.99 -12.79
C ILE A 375 -21.12 -10.05 -11.80
N LEU A 376 -22.13 -9.20 -11.97
CA LEU A 376 -23.33 -9.22 -11.13
C LEU A 376 -24.07 -10.54 -11.24
N TYR A 377 -24.23 -11.05 -12.46
CA TYR A 377 -24.86 -12.34 -12.66
C TYR A 377 -24.10 -13.48 -12.00
N CYS A 378 -22.79 -13.57 -12.25
CA CYS A 378 -21.97 -14.62 -11.63
C CYS A 378 -22.06 -14.56 -10.11
N GLN A 379 -22.22 -13.39 -9.55
CA GLN A 379 -22.33 -13.21 -8.12
C GLN A 379 -23.71 -13.59 -7.57
N GLU A 380 -24.81 -13.12 -8.16
CA GLU A 380 -26.15 -13.54 -7.77
C GLU A 380 -26.27 -15.06 -7.90
N TYR A 381 -25.73 -15.61 -8.98
CA TYR A 381 -25.68 -17.06 -9.19
C TYR A 381 -24.86 -17.78 -8.10
N LEU A 382 -23.69 -17.27 -7.77
CA LEU A 382 -22.83 -17.81 -6.71
C LEU A 382 -23.45 -17.68 -5.30
N GLN A 383 -24.25 -16.65 -5.06
CA GLN A 383 -24.99 -16.50 -3.81
C GLN A 383 -26.12 -17.51 -3.67
N ASP A 384 -26.89 -17.72 -4.72
CA ASP A 384 -28.07 -18.60 -4.68
C ASP A 384 -27.70 -20.08 -4.66
N TYR A 385 -26.62 -20.45 -5.34
CA TYR A 385 -26.20 -21.85 -5.51
C TYR A 385 -24.87 -22.18 -4.82
N GLY A 386 -24.32 -21.26 -4.07
CA GLY A 386 -22.95 -21.38 -3.59
C GLY A 386 -21.95 -21.32 -4.75
N PHE A 387 -20.76 -21.87 -4.59
CA PHE A 387 -19.76 -21.95 -5.67
C PHE A 387 -19.98 -23.15 -6.61
N CYS A 388 -21.12 -23.83 -6.52
CA CYS A 388 -21.45 -24.96 -7.35
C CYS A 388 -22.60 -24.61 -8.30
N PRO A 389 -22.36 -24.61 -9.61
CA PRO A 389 -23.45 -24.53 -10.58
C PRO A 389 -24.42 -25.70 -10.39
N PRO A 390 -25.69 -25.56 -10.77
CA PRO A 390 -26.66 -26.64 -10.66
C PRO A 390 -26.14 -27.88 -11.38
N SER A 391 -26.42 -29.04 -10.81
CA SER A 391 -25.94 -30.32 -11.35
C SER A 391 -26.46 -30.59 -12.72
N LYS A 392 -27.65 -30.06 -13.08
CA LYS A 392 -28.25 -30.16 -14.38
C LYS A 392 -29.14 -28.96 -14.69
N VAL A 393 -29.06 -28.48 -15.92
CA VAL A 393 -29.91 -27.42 -16.48
C VAL A 393 -30.35 -27.80 -17.88
N THR A 394 -31.42 -27.17 -18.36
CA THR A 394 -31.91 -27.36 -19.73
C THR A 394 -31.49 -26.17 -20.59
N CYS A 395 -30.83 -26.41 -21.70
CA CYS A 395 -30.48 -25.38 -22.67
C CYS A 395 -31.76 -24.78 -23.30
N PRO A 396 -31.96 -23.46 -23.24
CA PRO A 396 -33.20 -22.87 -23.80
C PRO A 396 -33.28 -22.88 -25.32
N ILE A 397 -32.16 -23.14 -26.00
CA ILE A 397 -32.09 -23.20 -27.46
C ILE A 397 -32.33 -24.64 -27.97
N SER A 398 -31.58 -25.60 -27.43
CA SER A 398 -31.58 -26.97 -27.90
C SER A 398 -32.45 -27.91 -27.07
N GLU A 399 -33.04 -27.44 -25.97
CA GLU A 399 -33.84 -28.23 -25.03
C GLU A 399 -33.11 -29.45 -24.41
N ARG A 400 -31.78 -29.55 -24.59
CA ARG A 400 -30.95 -30.61 -24.01
C ARG A 400 -30.64 -30.34 -22.57
N GLU A 401 -30.73 -31.37 -21.72
CA GLU A 401 -30.15 -31.31 -20.36
C GLU A 401 -28.63 -31.43 -20.43
N PHE A 402 -27.95 -30.63 -19.63
CA PHE A 402 -26.49 -30.65 -19.51
C PHE A 402 -26.04 -30.19 -18.13
N THR A 403 -24.76 -30.38 -17.81
CA THR A 403 -24.12 -29.95 -16.57
C THR A 403 -23.22 -28.77 -16.86
N PRO A 404 -23.53 -27.55 -16.39
CA PRO A 404 -22.77 -26.34 -16.73
C PRO A 404 -21.30 -26.40 -16.39
N SER A 405 -20.91 -27.15 -15.34
CA SER A 405 -19.51 -27.34 -14.91
C SER A 405 -18.73 -28.35 -15.75
N GLN A 406 -19.39 -29.20 -16.52
CA GLN A 406 -18.76 -30.29 -17.30
C GLN A 406 -18.88 -30.07 -18.80
N ASP A 407 -19.90 -29.37 -19.23
CA ASP A 407 -20.19 -29.15 -20.64
C ASP A 407 -19.76 -27.75 -21.07
N ASN A 408 -19.35 -27.63 -22.34
CA ASN A 408 -18.94 -26.35 -22.92
C ASN A 408 -20.15 -25.40 -23.03
N SER A 409 -20.40 -24.66 -21.97
CA SER A 409 -21.55 -23.78 -21.82
C SER A 409 -21.17 -22.33 -21.63
N VAL A 410 -22.12 -21.47 -21.89
CA VAL A 410 -22.06 -20.02 -21.67
C VAL A 410 -23.31 -19.56 -20.95
N ILE A 411 -23.27 -18.39 -20.38
CA ILE A 411 -24.45 -17.76 -19.82
C ILE A 411 -24.92 -16.71 -20.81
N GLY A 412 -26.20 -16.70 -21.08
CA GLY A 412 -26.82 -15.73 -21.98
C GLY A 412 -28.15 -15.21 -21.44
N TRP A 413 -28.55 -14.02 -21.88
CA TRP A 413 -29.88 -13.46 -21.62
C TRP A 413 -30.47 -12.91 -22.91
N SER A 414 -31.80 -12.94 -23.01
CA SER A 414 -32.52 -12.46 -24.19
C SER A 414 -32.46 -10.93 -24.27
N GLN A 415 -32.27 -10.42 -25.49
CA GLN A 415 -32.43 -8.99 -25.76
C GLN A 415 -33.88 -8.55 -25.52
N GLY A 416 -34.03 -7.44 -24.81
CA GLY A 416 -35.34 -6.87 -24.47
C GLY A 416 -35.40 -6.39 -23.04
N THR A 417 -34.39 -6.72 -22.24
CA THR A 417 -34.20 -6.19 -20.87
C THR A 417 -32.84 -5.52 -20.79
N ASP A 418 -32.81 -4.26 -20.39
CA ASP A 418 -31.57 -3.49 -20.28
C ASP A 418 -30.68 -3.92 -19.10
N THR A 419 -31.20 -4.78 -18.24
CA THR A 419 -30.50 -5.29 -17.04
C THR A 419 -30.50 -6.79 -16.99
N LEU A 420 -29.37 -7.38 -16.71
CA LEU A 420 -29.21 -8.77 -16.39
C LEU A 420 -29.86 -9.07 -15.04
N GLN A 421 -30.79 -10.03 -15.02
CA GLN A 421 -31.40 -10.57 -13.81
C GLN A 421 -31.39 -12.10 -13.88
N MET A 422 -31.41 -12.76 -12.71
CA MET A 422 -31.50 -14.22 -12.65
C MET A 422 -32.72 -14.77 -13.47
N SER A 423 -33.82 -14.04 -13.43
CA SER A 423 -35.06 -14.42 -14.13
C SER A 423 -34.98 -14.37 -15.64
N ASN A 424 -34.00 -13.70 -16.23
CA ASN A 424 -33.84 -13.57 -17.68
C ASN A 424 -32.52 -14.14 -18.22
N SER A 425 -31.77 -14.84 -17.38
CA SER A 425 -30.48 -15.44 -17.71
C SER A 425 -30.55 -16.95 -17.72
N TYR A 426 -29.80 -17.57 -18.62
CA TYR A 426 -29.85 -19.00 -18.87
C TYR A 426 -28.46 -19.55 -19.15
N PHE A 427 -28.18 -20.77 -18.72
CA PHE A 427 -27.05 -21.52 -19.23
C PHE A 427 -27.35 -22.04 -20.63
N ILE A 428 -26.47 -21.82 -21.58
CA ILE A 428 -26.63 -22.16 -22.98
C ILE A 428 -25.42 -22.98 -23.42
N LEU A 429 -25.66 -24.10 -24.10
CA LEU A 429 -24.60 -24.86 -24.76
C LEU A 429 -24.05 -24.06 -25.93
N ARG A 430 -22.70 -23.90 -26.00
CA ARG A 430 -22.04 -23.14 -27.09
C ARG A 430 -22.40 -23.65 -28.48
N ASP A 431 -22.53 -24.96 -28.63
CA ASP A 431 -22.91 -25.57 -29.91
C ASP A 431 -24.29 -25.13 -30.37
N SER A 432 -25.17 -24.84 -29.42
CA SER A 432 -26.57 -24.43 -29.74
C SER A 432 -26.65 -22.97 -30.19
N LEU A 433 -25.63 -22.16 -29.97
CA LEU A 433 -25.62 -20.73 -30.37
C LEU A 433 -25.54 -20.56 -31.90
N GLN A 434 -24.94 -21.52 -32.61
CA GLN A 434 -24.81 -21.48 -34.07
C GLN A 434 -26.16 -21.72 -34.78
N ASP A 435 -27.08 -22.37 -34.12
CA ASP A 435 -28.39 -22.74 -34.67
C ASP A 435 -29.50 -21.75 -34.28
N ASP A 436 -29.18 -20.73 -33.47
CA ASP A 436 -30.21 -19.82 -32.98
C ASP A 436 -30.47 -18.65 -33.94
N THR A 437 -31.50 -18.78 -34.74
CA THR A 437 -32.05 -17.69 -35.55
C THR A 437 -33.16 -16.90 -34.84
N LYS A 438 -33.58 -17.33 -33.65
CA LYS A 438 -34.81 -16.86 -33.00
C LYS A 438 -34.61 -15.85 -31.89
N TYR A 439 -33.45 -15.88 -31.22
CA TYR A 439 -33.16 -15.01 -30.08
C TYR A 439 -31.78 -14.38 -30.24
N ASN A 440 -31.74 -13.06 -30.20
CA ASN A 440 -30.46 -12.31 -30.08
C ASN A 440 -29.98 -12.39 -28.63
N TRP A 441 -29.22 -13.43 -28.30
CA TRP A 441 -28.65 -13.61 -26.97
C TRP A 441 -27.46 -12.67 -26.76
N LYS A 442 -27.47 -11.99 -25.65
CA LYS A 442 -26.23 -11.38 -25.09
C LYS A 442 -25.53 -12.45 -24.27
N ILE A 443 -24.29 -12.77 -24.62
CA ILE A 443 -23.59 -13.92 -24.07
C ILE A 443 -22.51 -13.47 -23.11
N ILE A 444 -22.44 -14.14 -21.96
CA ILE A 444 -21.37 -14.04 -20.99
C ILE A 444 -20.58 -15.34 -21.07
N TYR A 445 -19.29 -15.20 -21.31
CA TYR A 445 -18.38 -16.31 -21.17
C TYR A 445 -17.90 -16.40 -19.74
N PRO A 446 -18.25 -17.44 -18.95
CA PRO A 446 -17.64 -17.66 -17.67
C PRO A 446 -16.13 -17.79 -17.89
N PRO A 447 -15.29 -17.26 -17.02
CA PRO A 447 -13.84 -17.46 -17.11
C PRO A 447 -13.59 -18.98 -17.01
N SER A 448 -13.27 -19.60 -18.15
CA SER A 448 -13.14 -21.05 -18.32
C SER A 448 -12.02 -21.65 -17.47
N ASP A 449 -11.11 -20.85 -16.93
CA ASP A 449 -9.88 -21.33 -16.35
C ASP A 449 -9.87 -21.34 -14.80
N ARG A 450 -10.96 -20.98 -14.15
CA ARG A 450 -11.03 -21.01 -12.66
C ARG A 450 -11.39 -22.38 -12.09
N LEU A 451 -11.90 -23.30 -12.91
CA LEU A 451 -12.25 -24.65 -12.46
C LEU A 451 -11.05 -25.62 -12.45
N GLU A 452 -9.91 -25.21 -13.02
CA GLU A 452 -8.71 -26.05 -13.07
C GLU A 452 -7.67 -25.74 -11.97
N ASP A 453 -7.89 -24.73 -11.13
CA ASP A 453 -7.00 -24.47 -10.01
C ASP A 453 -7.38 -25.37 -8.82
N GLU A 454 -6.84 -26.60 -8.81
CA GLU A 454 -7.07 -27.63 -7.77
C GLU A 454 -6.81 -27.14 -6.33
N ASN A 455 -6.07 -26.04 -6.17
CA ASN A 455 -5.80 -25.43 -4.86
C ASN A 455 -6.98 -24.62 -4.29
N TYR A 456 -7.98 -24.26 -5.11
CA TYR A 456 -9.16 -23.52 -4.62
C TYR A 456 -10.18 -24.45 -3.93
N HIS A 457 -10.17 -25.73 -4.28
CA HIS A 457 -11.07 -26.73 -3.72
C HIS A 457 -10.68 -27.26 -2.33
N GLN A 458 -9.45 -27.00 -1.86
CA GLN A 458 -9.01 -27.52 -0.56
C GLN A 458 -9.32 -26.61 0.63
N THR A 459 -9.75 -25.37 0.44
CA THR A 459 -10.00 -24.41 1.53
C THR A 459 -11.47 -24.30 1.95
N GLN A 460 -12.38 -25.06 1.33
CA GLN A 460 -13.81 -25.04 1.68
C GLN A 460 -14.40 -26.44 1.99
N LYS A 461 -13.62 -27.28 2.63
CA LYS A 461 -14.20 -28.39 3.40
C LYS A 461 -14.13 -28.04 4.88
N CYS A 462 -15.15 -27.36 5.36
CA CYS A 462 -15.65 -27.41 6.74
C CYS A 462 -17.06 -26.86 6.74
#